data_3cde1b62480de7eecf6491b0a21a8adc
#
_entry.id   3cde1b62480de7eecf6491b0a21a8adc
#
_cell.length_a   1.000
_cell.length_b   1.000
_cell.length_c   1.000
_cell.angle_alpha   90.00
_cell.angle_beta   90.00
_cell.angle_gamma   90.00
#
_symmetry.space_group_name_H-M   'P 1'
#
loop_
_entity.id
_entity.type
_entity.pdbx_description
1 polymer ?
#
loop_
_entity_poly.entity_id
_entity_poly.type
_entity_poly.pdbx_seq_one_letter_code
_entity_poly.pdbx_strand_id
1 'polypeptide(L)'
;MCTDKLIKIAGLNIAIVGVDTILFSPSLLGLQIGGLNILATAFGTTAMLMSVVVFVYGNYRLLIEKEKTIQASEIKTVEDCIIVLRHNYDKRPFRKDIESILEQIGRFQKKKETIKDILLQKFSSTEMSYSKFVGAISDIENVFYINIKSIINKINAFDEDDYNWILKDNSQKKFSSEIMHTKMSIYNEYISFVKNASEDSEKIILKFDKLLLEISKFNSLEDGEIETMSAMKEIDELIDKTKFYK
;
A
#
# COMPACT_ATOMS: atom_id res chain seq x y z
N MET A 1 -1.75 -10.44 5.49
CA MET A 1 -2.29 -9.73 6.66
C MET A 1 -2.50 -10.62 7.90
N CYS A 2 -3.16 -11.75 7.81
CA CYS A 2 -3.35 -12.67 8.96
C CYS A 2 -2.03 -13.29 9.45
N THR A 3 -1.10 -13.62 8.56
CA THR A 3 0.19 -14.26 8.87
C THR A 3 1.12 -13.37 9.71
N ASP A 4 1.24 -12.07 9.42
CA ASP A 4 2.13 -11.17 10.15
C ASP A 4 1.66 -10.91 11.58
N LYS A 5 0.35 -10.78 11.79
CA LYS A 5 -0.23 -10.67 13.14
C LYS A 5 -0.03 -11.96 13.93
N LEU A 6 -0.25 -13.10 13.29
CA LEU A 6 -0.02 -14.41 13.93
C LEU A 6 1.45 -14.60 14.32
N ILE A 7 2.39 -14.19 13.47
CA ILE A 7 3.84 -14.25 13.76
C ILE A 7 4.19 -13.36 14.96
N LYS A 8 3.65 -12.13 15.01
CA LYS A 8 3.87 -11.20 16.15
C LYS A 8 3.29 -11.74 17.45
N ILE A 9 2.08 -12.31 17.42
CA ILE A 9 1.43 -12.94 18.58
C ILE A 9 2.24 -14.17 19.04
N ALA A 10 2.65 -15.03 18.11
CA ALA A 10 3.47 -16.19 18.42
C ALA A 10 4.82 -15.77 19.00
N GLY A 11 5.49 -14.78 18.41
CA GLY A 11 6.76 -14.24 18.91
C GLY A 11 6.66 -13.68 20.33
N LEU A 12 5.61 -12.90 20.62
CA LEU A 12 5.33 -12.37 21.95
C LEU A 12 5.16 -13.52 22.97
N ASN A 13 4.35 -14.52 22.64
CA ASN A 13 4.06 -15.63 23.54
C ASN A 13 5.30 -16.51 23.77
N ILE A 14 6.10 -16.76 22.75
CA ILE A 14 7.38 -17.49 22.90
C ILE A 14 8.36 -16.70 23.80
N ALA A 15 8.43 -15.37 23.65
CA ALA A 15 9.27 -14.53 24.48
C ALA A 15 8.83 -14.57 25.95
N ILE A 16 7.53 -14.52 26.25
CA ILE A 16 6.98 -14.62 27.61
C ILE A 16 7.35 -15.98 28.22
N VAL A 17 7.12 -17.09 27.52
CA VAL A 17 7.45 -18.43 27.97
C VAL A 17 8.96 -18.55 28.22
N GLY A 18 9.79 -17.99 27.35
CA GLY A 18 11.25 -17.98 27.51
C GLY A 18 11.68 -17.25 28.78
N VAL A 19 11.14 -16.06 29.03
CA VAL A 19 11.43 -15.27 30.24
C VAL A 19 10.95 -16.00 31.47
N ASP A 20 9.75 -16.54 31.49
CA ASP A 20 9.20 -17.29 32.63
C ASP A 20 10.05 -18.54 32.92
N THR A 21 10.49 -19.24 31.89
CA THR A 21 11.39 -20.40 32.07
C THR A 21 12.74 -20.00 32.75
N ILE A 22 13.31 -18.86 32.38
CA ILE A 22 14.54 -18.35 33.01
C ILE A 22 14.27 -17.95 34.46
N LEU A 23 13.19 -17.29 34.76
CA LEU A 23 12.83 -16.80 36.10
C LEU A 23 12.55 -17.93 37.07
N PHE A 24 11.80 -18.96 36.63
CA PHE A 24 11.33 -20.04 37.50
C PHE A 24 12.20 -21.30 37.46
N SER A 25 13.22 -21.39 36.58
CA SER A 25 14.12 -22.52 36.52
C SER A 25 15.04 -22.56 37.76
N PRO A 26 15.08 -23.67 38.50
CA PRO A 26 15.94 -23.80 39.69
C PRO A 26 17.42 -23.65 39.40
N SER A 27 17.85 -23.96 38.18
CA SER A 27 19.26 -23.85 37.74
C SER A 27 19.66 -22.46 37.29
N LEU A 28 18.70 -21.52 37.14
CA LEU A 28 18.96 -20.14 36.73
C LEU A 28 18.63 -19.17 37.87
N LEU A 29 17.45 -18.55 37.89
CA LEU A 29 17.08 -17.61 38.95
C LEU A 29 16.30 -18.24 40.10
N GLY A 30 15.65 -19.39 39.87
CA GLY A 30 15.01 -20.18 40.88
C GLY A 30 13.93 -19.48 41.71
N LEU A 31 13.22 -18.53 41.13
CA LEU A 31 12.10 -17.86 41.81
C LEU A 31 11.01 -18.87 42.16
N GLN A 32 10.50 -18.81 43.41
CA GLN A 32 9.50 -19.74 43.90
C GLN A 32 8.13 -19.06 44.07
N ILE A 33 7.08 -19.80 43.74
CA ILE A 33 5.70 -19.40 44.01
C ILE A 33 5.25 -20.21 45.20
N GLY A 34 5.33 -19.61 46.38
CA GLY A 34 5.03 -20.32 47.66
C GLY A 34 6.20 -21.11 48.18
N GLY A 35 6.91 -20.59 49.15
CA GLY A 35 8.03 -21.24 49.86
C GLY A 35 8.32 -20.58 51.19
N LEU A 36 9.21 -21.14 51.95
CA LEU A 36 9.59 -20.61 53.29
C LEU A 36 10.36 -19.29 53.21
N ASN A 37 10.93 -18.97 52.06
CA ASN A 37 11.66 -17.71 51.83
C ASN A 37 10.68 -16.64 51.35
N ILE A 38 10.33 -15.72 52.25
CA ILE A 38 9.33 -14.65 51.99
C ILE A 38 9.72 -13.76 50.82
N LEU A 39 11.01 -13.41 50.71
CA LEU A 39 11.50 -12.56 49.61
C LEU A 39 11.44 -13.27 48.27
N ALA A 40 11.88 -14.50 48.16
CA ALA A 40 11.86 -15.28 46.92
C ALA A 40 10.42 -15.54 46.47
N THR A 41 9.51 -15.77 47.40
CA THR A 41 8.07 -15.95 47.12
C THR A 41 7.42 -14.65 46.66
N ALA A 42 7.74 -13.51 47.27
CA ALA A 42 7.21 -12.21 46.87
C ALA A 42 7.67 -11.85 45.44
N PHE A 43 8.94 -12.03 45.14
CA PHE A 43 9.44 -11.80 43.78
C PHE A 43 8.84 -12.76 42.73
N GLY A 44 8.74 -14.05 43.08
CA GLY A 44 8.15 -15.04 42.17
C GLY A 44 6.68 -14.80 41.86
N THR A 45 5.87 -14.47 42.88
CA THR A 45 4.44 -14.14 42.68
C THR A 45 4.27 -12.85 41.89
N THR A 46 5.08 -11.81 42.14
CA THR A 46 5.04 -10.56 41.38
C THR A 46 5.42 -10.79 39.92
N ALA A 47 6.49 -11.56 39.65
CA ALA A 47 6.93 -11.88 38.29
C ALA A 47 5.81 -12.64 37.52
N MET A 48 5.17 -13.61 38.15
CA MET A 48 4.05 -14.34 37.54
C MET A 48 2.86 -13.43 37.21
N LEU A 49 2.46 -12.55 38.13
CA LEU A 49 1.40 -11.59 37.88
C LEU A 49 1.72 -10.66 36.72
N MET A 50 2.97 -10.16 36.67
CA MET A 50 3.42 -9.31 35.57
C MET A 50 3.43 -10.06 34.24
N SER A 51 3.85 -11.34 34.22
CA SER A 51 3.78 -12.17 33.00
C SER A 51 2.35 -12.32 32.50
N VAL A 52 1.39 -12.58 33.38
CA VAL A 52 -0.04 -12.65 33.02
C VAL A 52 -0.55 -11.30 32.48
N VAL A 53 -0.18 -10.18 33.10
CA VAL A 53 -0.56 -8.85 32.62
C VAL A 53 0.02 -8.58 31.23
N VAL A 54 1.29 -8.87 31.03
CA VAL A 54 1.96 -8.70 29.73
C VAL A 54 1.33 -9.61 28.67
N PHE A 55 1.02 -10.85 29.02
CA PHE A 55 0.34 -11.79 28.15
C PHE A 55 -1.05 -11.26 27.71
N VAL A 56 -1.90 -10.89 28.67
CA VAL A 56 -3.25 -10.41 28.36
C VAL A 56 -3.22 -9.09 27.61
N TYR A 57 -2.47 -8.11 28.11
CA TYR A 57 -2.38 -6.78 27.50
C TYR A 57 -1.69 -6.81 26.14
N GLY A 58 -0.58 -7.54 26.01
CA GLY A 58 0.18 -7.65 24.76
C GLY A 58 -0.64 -8.33 23.66
N ASN A 59 -1.29 -9.45 23.97
CA ASN A 59 -2.16 -10.13 23.01
C ASN A 59 -3.39 -9.27 22.66
N TYR A 60 -4.03 -8.64 23.67
CA TYR A 60 -5.14 -7.70 23.46
C TYR A 60 -4.74 -6.57 22.51
N ARG A 61 -3.59 -5.92 22.76
CA ARG A 61 -3.09 -4.84 21.92
C ARG A 61 -2.82 -5.31 20.49
N LEU A 62 -2.15 -6.45 20.31
CA LEU A 62 -1.84 -6.99 18.98
C LEU A 62 -3.11 -7.43 18.21
N LEU A 63 -4.14 -7.91 18.91
CA LEU A 63 -5.42 -8.27 18.28
C LEU A 63 -6.24 -7.05 17.91
N ILE A 64 -6.26 -6.01 18.76
CA ILE A 64 -7.10 -4.81 18.60
C ILE A 64 -6.36 -3.70 17.87
N GLU A 65 -5.02 -3.77 17.77
CA GLU A 65 -4.26 -2.78 17.03
C GLU A 65 -4.82 -2.70 15.60
N LYS A 66 -5.78 -1.77 15.44
CA LYS A 66 -6.24 -1.37 14.12
C LYS A 66 -5.00 -0.86 13.41
N GLU A 67 -4.64 -1.48 12.29
CA GLU A 67 -3.65 -0.90 11.39
C GLU A 67 -4.02 0.57 11.24
N LYS A 68 -3.03 1.45 11.43
CA LYS A 68 -3.21 2.90 11.25
C LYS A 68 -3.93 3.11 9.93
N THR A 69 -5.21 3.46 10.00
CA THR A 69 -5.97 3.82 8.81
C THR A 69 -5.42 5.17 8.38
N ILE A 70 -4.48 5.15 7.45
CA ILE A 70 -3.95 6.38 6.85
C ILE A 70 -5.12 7.01 6.10
N GLN A 71 -5.51 8.22 6.50
CA GLN A 71 -6.53 8.94 5.77
C GLN A 71 -5.99 9.29 4.38
N ALA A 72 -6.87 9.31 3.39
CA ALA A 72 -6.46 9.60 2.00
C ALA A 72 -5.72 10.95 1.86
N SER A 73 -6.00 11.91 2.75
CA SER A 73 -5.30 13.20 2.87
C SER A 73 -3.86 13.09 3.39
N GLU A 74 -3.51 12.01 4.07
CA GLU A 74 -2.19 11.78 4.66
C GLU A 74 -1.26 10.97 3.76
N ILE A 75 -1.75 10.50 2.61
CA ILE A 75 -0.95 9.73 1.65
C ILE A 75 0.10 10.65 1.00
N LYS A 76 1.35 10.45 1.37
CA LYS A 76 2.50 11.21 0.84
C LYS A 76 3.46 10.33 0.07
N THR A 77 3.57 9.08 0.44
CA THR A 77 4.55 8.13 -0.12
C THR A 77 3.87 7.00 -0.88
N VAL A 78 4.67 6.25 -1.62
CA VAL A 78 4.26 5.03 -2.31
C VAL A 78 3.84 3.95 -1.32
N GLU A 79 4.58 3.86 -0.23
CA GLU A 79 4.33 2.92 0.86
C GLU A 79 2.96 3.19 1.49
N ASP A 80 2.59 4.47 1.66
CA ASP A 80 1.26 4.84 2.16
C ASP A 80 0.16 4.35 1.20
N CYS A 81 0.36 4.51 -0.12
CA CYS A 81 -0.57 4.00 -1.13
C CYS A 81 -0.75 2.48 -1.00
N ILE A 82 0.36 1.74 -0.86
CA ILE A 82 0.34 0.28 -0.72
C ILE A 82 -0.39 -0.14 0.56
N ILE A 83 -0.15 0.54 1.68
CA ILE A 83 -0.79 0.26 2.97
C ILE A 83 -2.30 0.47 2.85
N VAL A 84 -2.74 1.59 2.28
CA VAL A 84 -4.18 1.90 2.15
C VAL A 84 -4.88 0.95 1.17
N LEU A 85 -4.24 0.60 0.05
CA LEU A 85 -4.78 -0.38 -0.89
C LEU A 85 -4.94 -1.75 -0.23
N ARG A 86 -3.93 -2.20 0.52
CA ARG A 86 -4.01 -3.47 1.27
C ARG A 86 -5.09 -3.46 2.35
N HIS A 87 -5.29 -2.31 3.01
CA HIS A 87 -6.38 -2.15 3.99
C HIS A 87 -7.77 -2.32 3.36
N ASN A 88 -7.94 -1.86 2.12
CA ASN A 88 -9.19 -1.96 1.37
C ASN A 88 -9.35 -3.29 0.60
N TYR A 89 -8.42 -4.23 0.73
CA TYR A 89 -8.40 -5.48 -0.03
C TYR A 89 -9.64 -6.36 0.21
N ASP A 90 -10.26 -6.23 1.38
CA ASP A 90 -11.45 -7.00 1.75
C ASP A 90 -12.72 -6.49 1.04
N LYS A 91 -12.71 -5.29 0.45
CA LYS A 91 -13.82 -4.76 -0.35
C LYS A 91 -13.98 -5.57 -1.66
N ARG A 92 -14.96 -6.48 -1.66
CA ARG A 92 -15.18 -7.47 -2.74
C ARG A 92 -15.24 -6.88 -4.14
N PRO A 93 -15.95 -5.73 -4.38
CA PRO A 93 -16.06 -5.19 -5.73
C PRO A 93 -14.72 -4.78 -6.35
N PHE A 94 -13.73 -4.41 -5.52
CA PHE A 94 -12.45 -3.86 -5.97
C PHE A 94 -11.26 -4.80 -5.80
N ARG A 95 -11.45 -6.01 -5.27
CA ARG A 95 -10.34 -6.93 -4.94
C ARG A 95 -9.38 -7.16 -6.11
N LYS A 96 -9.91 -7.45 -7.29
CA LYS A 96 -9.10 -7.70 -8.50
C LYS A 96 -8.37 -6.44 -8.97
N ASP A 97 -9.05 -5.29 -8.90
CA ASP A 97 -8.45 -4.02 -9.29
C ASP A 97 -7.33 -3.63 -8.32
N ILE A 98 -7.53 -3.83 -7.01
CA ILE A 98 -6.49 -3.59 -5.99
C ILE A 98 -5.27 -4.50 -6.21
N GLU A 99 -5.46 -5.78 -6.51
CA GLU A 99 -4.36 -6.70 -6.86
C GLU A 99 -3.58 -6.18 -8.07
N SER A 100 -4.29 -5.82 -9.14
CA SER A 100 -3.69 -5.27 -10.36
C SER A 100 -2.91 -3.99 -10.08
N ILE A 101 -3.47 -3.06 -9.29
CA ILE A 101 -2.83 -1.79 -8.95
C ILE A 101 -1.57 -2.00 -8.10
N LEU A 102 -1.61 -2.91 -7.13
CA LEU A 102 -0.42 -3.25 -6.34
C LEU A 102 0.71 -3.84 -7.21
N GLU A 103 0.37 -4.68 -8.17
CA GLU A 103 1.34 -5.20 -9.16
C GLU A 103 1.87 -4.07 -10.06
N GLN A 104 1.00 -3.18 -10.53
CA GLN A 104 1.37 -2.01 -11.35
C GLN A 104 2.35 -1.10 -10.61
N ILE A 105 2.12 -0.81 -9.33
CA ILE A 105 3.05 -0.03 -8.50
C ILE A 105 4.44 -0.68 -8.47
N GLY A 106 4.50 -1.99 -8.21
CA GLY A 106 5.77 -2.72 -8.19
C GLY A 106 6.50 -2.72 -9.54
N ARG A 107 5.75 -2.91 -10.64
CA ARG A 107 6.31 -2.85 -12.01
C ARG A 107 6.82 -1.45 -12.35
N PHE A 108 6.06 -0.41 -11.99
CA PHE A 108 6.44 0.97 -12.21
C PHE A 108 7.76 1.32 -11.50
N GLN A 109 7.88 0.99 -10.21
CA GLN A 109 9.10 1.22 -9.45
C GLN A 109 10.30 0.51 -10.07
N LYS A 110 10.17 -0.79 -10.41
CA LYS A 110 11.23 -1.56 -11.04
C LYS A 110 11.68 -0.94 -12.37
N LYS A 111 10.73 -0.52 -13.22
CA LYS A 111 11.05 0.12 -14.50
C LYS A 111 11.75 1.46 -14.31
N LYS A 112 11.31 2.26 -13.36
CA LYS A 112 11.95 3.54 -13.00
C LYS A 112 13.42 3.35 -12.62
N GLU A 113 13.73 2.37 -11.78
CA GLU A 113 15.13 2.06 -11.43
C GLU A 113 15.92 1.59 -12.65
N THR A 114 15.35 0.69 -13.46
CA THR A 114 16.00 0.21 -14.68
C THR A 114 16.34 1.35 -15.65
N ILE A 115 15.43 2.31 -15.83
CA ILE A 115 15.68 3.46 -16.72
C ILE A 115 16.81 4.32 -16.15
N LYS A 116 16.80 4.60 -14.85
CA LYS A 116 17.88 5.38 -14.20
C LYS A 116 19.24 4.73 -14.37
N ASP A 117 19.31 3.40 -14.18
CA ASP A 117 20.56 2.65 -14.35
C ASP A 117 21.08 2.74 -15.78
N ILE A 118 20.21 2.61 -16.77
CA ILE A 118 20.59 2.74 -18.19
C ILE A 118 21.02 4.17 -18.52
N LEU A 119 20.33 5.18 -17.99
CA LEU A 119 20.72 6.57 -18.18
C LEU A 119 22.12 6.86 -17.61
N LEU A 120 22.44 6.34 -16.42
CA LEU A 120 23.76 6.48 -15.80
C LEU A 120 24.87 5.74 -16.56
N GLN A 121 24.53 4.69 -17.31
CA GLN A 121 25.50 4.00 -18.18
C GLN A 121 25.78 4.78 -19.47
N LYS A 122 24.80 5.55 -19.96
CA LYS A 122 24.88 6.26 -21.25
C LYS A 122 25.30 7.72 -21.14
N PHE A 123 24.94 8.38 -20.05
CA PHE A 123 25.11 9.80 -19.82
C PHE A 123 25.83 10.07 -18.51
N SER A 124 26.66 11.10 -18.46
CA SER A 124 27.14 11.65 -17.20
C SER A 124 25.99 12.34 -16.45
N SER A 125 25.97 12.21 -15.12
CA SER A 125 24.95 12.89 -14.28
C SER A 125 24.96 14.42 -14.40
N THR A 126 26.02 15.01 -14.97
CA THR A 126 26.18 16.45 -15.21
C THR A 126 25.66 16.89 -16.56
N GLU A 127 25.32 15.96 -17.44
CA GLU A 127 24.84 16.26 -18.78
C GLU A 127 23.41 16.78 -18.78
N MET A 128 23.10 17.71 -19.67
CA MET A 128 21.75 18.25 -19.83
C MET A 128 20.77 17.18 -20.25
N SER A 129 21.17 16.24 -21.11
CA SER A 129 20.37 15.09 -21.54
C SER A 129 19.93 14.22 -20.37
N TYR A 130 20.83 13.90 -19.44
CA TYR A 130 20.49 13.16 -18.21
C TYR A 130 19.44 13.89 -17.38
N SER A 131 19.63 15.20 -17.16
CA SER A 131 18.71 16.02 -16.37
C SER A 131 17.31 16.07 -16.98
N LYS A 132 17.18 16.16 -18.31
CA LYS A 132 15.90 16.15 -19.03
C LYS A 132 15.17 14.83 -18.86
N PHE A 133 15.85 13.70 -19.03
CA PHE A 133 15.23 12.39 -18.81
C PHE A 133 14.79 12.19 -17.36
N VAL A 134 15.61 12.55 -16.39
CA VAL A 134 15.25 12.45 -14.97
C VAL A 134 14.05 13.32 -14.63
N GLY A 135 13.98 14.53 -15.22
CA GLY A 135 12.81 15.40 -15.09
C GLY A 135 11.54 14.75 -15.61
N ALA A 136 11.55 14.24 -16.84
CA ALA A 136 10.42 13.54 -17.43
C ALA A 136 9.98 12.31 -16.64
N ILE A 137 10.94 11.53 -16.13
CA ILE A 137 10.64 10.37 -15.24
C ILE A 137 9.93 10.83 -13.97
N SER A 138 10.39 11.92 -13.36
CA SER A 138 9.76 12.47 -12.16
C SER A 138 8.33 12.95 -12.43
N ASP A 139 8.09 13.56 -13.58
CA ASP A 139 6.76 14.04 -13.96
C ASP A 139 5.78 12.89 -14.23
N ILE A 140 6.23 11.84 -14.92
CA ILE A 140 5.42 10.62 -15.10
C ILE A 140 5.11 9.97 -13.74
N GLU A 141 6.09 9.89 -12.86
CA GLU A 141 5.90 9.37 -11.50
C GLU A 141 4.81 10.14 -10.76
N ASN A 142 4.83 11.45 -10.83
CA ASN A 142 3.80 12.31 -10.26
C ASN A 142 2.40 11.99 -10.82
N VAL A 143 2.29 11.88 -12.15
CA VAL A 143 1.03 11.53 -12.82
C VAL A 143 0.52 10.17 -12.37
N PHE A 144 1.41 9.18 -12.32
CA PHE A 144 1.07 7.82 -11.87
C PHE A 144 0.52 7.83 -10.45
N TYR A 145 1.20 8.49 -9.51
CA TYR A 145 0.74 8.53 -8.12
C TYR A 145 -0.50 9.39 -7.89
N ILE A 146 -0.71 10.45 -8.67
CA ILE A 146 -1.98 11.20 -8.65
C ILE A 146 -3.14 10.27 -9.04
N ASN A 147 -2.95 9.45 -10.09
CA ASN A 147 -3.96 8.49 -10.50
C ASN A 147 -4.24 7.44 -9.42
N ILE A 148 -3.19 6.85 -8.82
CA ILE A 148 -3.33 5.89 -7.71
C ILE A 148 -4.08 6.51 -6.51
N LYS A 149 -3.75 7.75 -6.13
CA LYS A 149 -4.46 8.46 -5.06
C LYS A 149 -5.94 8.68 -5.39
N SER A 150 -6.25 8.99 -6.65
CA SER A 150 -7.63 9.15 -7.11
C SER A 150 -8.42 7.84 -6.98
N ILE A 151 -7.81 6.70 -7.35
CA ILE A 151 -8.38 5.37 -7.15
C ILE A 151 -8.65 5.10 -5.67
N ILE A 152 -7.65 5.33 -4.81
CA ILE A 152 -7.78 5.15 -3.36
C ILE A 152 -8.93 5.98 -2.78
N ASN A 153 -9.06 7.24 -3.20
CA ASN A 153 -10.15 8.11 -2.76
C ASN A 153 -11.51 7.55 -3.14
N LYS A 154 -11.66 7.01 -4.35
CA LYS A 154 -12.91 6.40 -4.80
C LYS A 154 -13.24 5.11 -4.05
N ILE A 155 -12.24 4.25 -3.81
CA ILE A 155 -12.39 3.03 -3.02
C ILE A 155 -12.79 3.37 -1.56
N ASN A 156 -12.18 4.40 -0.97
CA ASN A 156 -12.50 4.81 0.40
C ASN A 156 -13.92 5.39 0.52
N ALA A 157 -14.37 6.14 -0.49
CA ALA A 157 -15.72 6.72 -0.52
C ALA A 157 -16.83 5.68 -0.79
N PHE A 158 -16.48 4.48 -1.24
CA PHE A 158 -17.43 3.42 -1.54
C PHE A 158 -17.90 2.74 -0.25
N ASP A 159 -19.21 2.77 -0.01
CA ASP A 159 -19.88 2.07 1.10
C ASP A 159 -20.29 0.66 0.66
N GLU A 160 -19.51 -0.34 1.08
CA GLU A 160 -19.76 -1.74 0.72
C GLU A 160 -21.02 -2.30 1.39
N ASP A 161 -21.36 -1.85 2.59
CA ASP A 161 -22.52 -2.33 3.31
C ASP A 161 -23.82 -1.86 2.65
N ASP A 162 -23.91 -0.57 2.25
CA ASP A 162 -25.05 -0.03 1.49
C ASP A 162 -25.14 -0.68 0.11
N TYR A 163 -24.00 -0.89 -0.58
CA TYR A 163 -23.98 -1.60 -1.87
C TYR A 163 -24.50 -3.03 -1.75
N ASN A 164 -24.00 -3.80 -0.77
CA ASN A 164 -24.45 -5.18 -0.53
C ASN A 164 -25.93 -5.23 -0.11
N TRP A 165 -26.41 -4.21 0.62
CA TRP A 165 -27.80 -4.11 1.00
C TRP A 165 -28.70 -3.88 -0.24
N ILE A 166 -28.27 -3.04 -1.20
CA ILE A 166 -28.98 -2.82 -2.46
C ILE A 166 -29.04 -4.09 -3.31
N LEU A 167 -27.97 -4.90 -3.32
CA LEU A 167 -27.94 -6.15 -4.08
C LEU A 167 -28.86 -7.23 -3.49
N LYS A 168 -29.19 -7.14 -2.20
CA LYS A 168 -30.12 -8.08 -1.55
C LYS A 168 -31.55 -7.65 -1.84
N ASP A 169 -32.39 -8.57 -2.32
CA ASP A 169 -33.78 -8.38 -2.78
C ASP A 169 -34.73 -7.67 -1.77
N ASN A 170 -34.28 -7.49 -0.54
CA ASN A 170 -34.99 -6.79 0.53
C ASN A 170 -35.10 -5.26 0.36
N SER A 171 -34.36 -4.67 -0.59
CA SER A 171 -34.28 -3.24 -0.81
C SER A 171 -35.56 -2.64 -1.42
N GLN A 172 -36.30 -3.43 -2.22
CA GLN A 172 -37.53 -2.97 -2.90
C GLN A 172 -38.67 -2.61 -1.94
N LYS A 173 -38.63 -3.06 -0.68
CA LYS A 173 -39.67 -2.76 0.31
C LYS A 173 -39.50 -1.40 1.01
N LYS A 174 -38.35 -0.75 0.91
CA LYS A 174 -38.01 0.45 1.69
C LYS A 174 -37.95 1.74 0.88
N PHE A 175 -37.62 1.65 -0.42
CA PHE A 175 -37.46 2.80 -1.30
C PHE A 175 -38.16 2.56 -2.66
N SER A 176 -38.45 3.64 -3.39
CA SER A 176 -38.99 3.54 -4.73
C SER A 176 -37.97 2.93 -5.71
N SER A 177 -38.46 2.30 -6.77
CA SER A 177 -37.60 1.70 -7.82
C SER A 177 -36.64 2.73 -8.42
N GLU A 178 -37.07 3.98 -8.55
CA GLU A 178 -36.28 5.09 -9.10
C GLU A 178 -35.06 5.40 -8.19
N ILE A 179 -35.25 5.48 -6.86
CA ILE A 179 -34.18 5.71 -5.89
C ILE A 179 -33.18 4.54 -5.94
N MET A 180 -33.67 3.32 -6.01
CA MET A 180 -32.82 2.13 -6.07
C MET A 180 -31.96 2.09 -7.33
N HIS A 181 -32.58 2.43 -8.48
CA HIS A 181 -31.86 2.52 -9.74
C HIS A 181 -30.78 3.60 -9.70
N THR A 182 -31.10 4.77 -9.15
CA THR A 182 -30.14 5.87 -9.00
C THR A 182 -28.96 5.49 -8.08
N LYS A 183 -29.23 4.86 -6.94
CA LYS A 183 -28.18 4.36 -6.04
C LYS A 183 -27.26 3.36 -6.75
N MET A 184 -27.84 2.38 -7.44
CA MET A 184 -27.06 1.38 -8.18
C MET A 184 -26.21 2.03 -9.28
N SER A 185 -26.74 3.03 -9.98
CA SER A 185 -25.99 3.79 -10.99
C SER A 185 -24.76 4.47 -10.38
N ILE A 186 -24.91 5.10 -9.20
CA ILE A 186 -23.79 5.73 -8.47
C ILE A 186 -22.72 4.71 -8.12
N TYR A 187 -23.09 3.54 -7.56
CA TYR A 187 -22.11 2.51 -7.21
C TYR A 187 -21.41 1.93 -8.44
N ASN A 188 -22.13 1.75 -9.54
CA ASN A 188 -21.53 1.31 -10.81
C ASN A 188 -20.55 2.36 -11.36
N GLU A 189 -20.80 3.65 -11.15
CA GLU A 189 -19.87 4.71 -11.52
C GLU A 189 -18.55 4.62 -10.70
N TYR A 190 -18.62 4.37 -9.39
CA TYR A 190 -17.42 4.13 -8.58
C TYR A 190 -16.59 2.95 -9.11
N ILE A 191 -17.26 1.82 -9.39
CA ILE A 191 -16.59 0.61 -9.88
C ILE A 191 -15.95 0.86 -11.26
N SER A 192 -16.70 1.49 -12.17
CA SER A 192 -16.20 1.83 -13.51
C SER A 192 -15.03 2.81 -13.45
N PHE A 193 -15.08 3.80 -12.55
CA PHE A 193 -13.99 4.74 -12.36
C PHE A 193 -12.69 4.01 -11.94
N VAL A 194 -12.75 3.14 -10.92
CA VAL A 194 -11.57 2.41 -10.43
C VAL A 194 -10.98 1.55 -11.54
N LYS A 195 -11.83 0.85 -12.31
CA LYS A 195 -11.39 0.03 -13.42
C LYS A 195 -10.69 0.86 -14.50
N ASN A 196 -11.32 1.95 -14.96
CA ASN A 196 -10.77 2.82 -15.99
C ASN A 196 -9.44 3.45 -15.54
N ALA A 197 -9.37 3.92 -14.30
CA ALA A 197 -8.16 4.50 -13.75
C ALA A 197 -7.03 3.47 -13.59
N SER A 198 -7.35 2.20 -13.30
CA SER A 198 -6.38 1.10 -13.33
C SER A 198 -5.85 0.85 -14.76
N GLU A 199 -6.71 0.91 -15.77
CA GLU A 199 -6.28 0.83 -17.18
C GLU A 199 -5.40 2.02 -17.58
N ASP A 200 -5.69 3.22 -17.07
CA ASP A 200 -4.84 4.41 -17.32
C ASP A 200 -3.46 4.29 -16.65
N SER A 201 -3.38 3.69 -15.45
CA SER A 201 -2.10 3.33 -14.84
C SER A 201 -1.28 2.40 -15.72
N GLU A 202 -1.90 1.41 -16.35
CA GLU A 202 -1.22 0.51 -17.30
C GLU A 202 -0.69 1.26 -18.53
N LYS A 203 -1.47 2.19 -19.08
CA LYS A 203 -1.03 3.03 -20.21
C LYS A 203 0.20 3.87 -19.84
N ILE A 204 0.25 4.38 -18.59
CA ILE A 204 1.42 5.11 -18.09
C ILE A 204 2.65 4.18 -18.06
N ILE A 205 2.50 2.95 -17.57
CA ILE A 205 3.59 1.97 -17.54
C ILE A 205 4.07 1.63 -18.95
N LEU A 206 3.16 1.49 -19.91
CA LEU A 206 3.52 1.26 -21.32
C LEU A 206 4.33 2.42 -21.93
N LYS A 207 4.07 3.67 -21.51
CA LYS A 207 4.89 4.82 -21.95
C LYS A 207 6.31 4.73 -21.40
N PHE A 208 6.50 4.22 -20.19
CA PHE A 208 7.82 3.90 -19.65
C PHE A 208 8.54 2.82 -20.49
N ASP A 209 7.83 1.79 -20.94
CA ASP A 209 8.41 0.76 -21.80
C ASP A 209 8.88 1.33 -23.16
N LYS A 210 8.09 2.22 -23.74
CA LYS A 210 8.48 2.92 -24.98
C LYS A 210 9.72 3.78 -24.77
N LEU A 211 9.76 4.55 -23.68
CA LEU A 211 10.92 5.37 -23.33
C LEU A 211 12.17 4.50 -23.15
N LEU A 212 12.05 3.40 -22.41
CA LEU A 212 13.15 2.45 -22.20
C LEU A 212 13.66 1.87 -23.54
N LEU A 213 12.72 1.50 -24.42
CA LEU A 213 13.07 0.97 -25.74
C LEU A 213 13.80 2.02 -26.59
N GLU A 214 13.34 3.26 -26.58
CA GLU A 214 14.00 4.35 -27.33
C GLU A 214 15.39 4.66 -26.77
N ILE A 215 15.52 4.86 -25.45
CA ILE A 215 16.83 5.10 -24.80
C ILE A 215 17.82 3.96 -25.09
N SER A 216 17.35 2.72 -25.14
CA SER A 216 18.23 1.57 -25.41
C SER A 216 18.81 1.54 -26.82
N LYS A 217 18.13 2.16 -27.79
CA LYS A 217 18.58 2.23 -29.19
C LYS A 217 19.67 3.27 -29.43
N PHE A 218 19.77 4.28 -28.58
CA PHE A 218 20.75 5.34 -28.77
C PHE A 218 22.08 4.96 -28.13
N ASN A 219 23.18 5.08 -28.91
CA ASN A 219 24.55 4.95 -28.39
C ASN A 219 25.11 6.28 -27.88
N SER A 220 24.65 7.41 -28.47
CA SER A 220 24.88 8.78 -28.04
C SER A 220 23.71 9.63 -28.53
N LEU A 221 23.31 10.62 -27.76
CA LEU A 221 22.29 11.60 -28.16
C LEU A 221 22.94 12.97 -28.24
N GLU A 222 22.73 13.67 -29.35
CA GLU A 222 23.11 15.07 -29.47
C GLU A 222 22.07 15.97 -28.77
N ASP A 223 22.48 17.18 -28.38
CA ASP A 223 21.57 18.16 -27.78
C ASP A 223 20.43 18.49 -28.77
N GLY A 224 19.19 18.33 -28.33
CA GLY A 224 17.97 18.56 -29.12
C GLY A 224 17.31 17.30 -29.68
N GLU A 225 17.98 16.16 -29.70
CA GLU A 225 17.38 14.91 -30.20
C GLU A 225 16.33 14.34 -29.22
N ILE A 226 16.48 14.61 -27.92
CA ILE A 226 15.59 14.11 -26.86
C ILE A 226 14.15 14.63 -27.07
N GLU A 227 14.00 15.91 -27.42
CA GLU A 227 12.71 16.53 -27.67
C GLU A 227 12.00 16.00 -28.92
N THR A 228 12.75 15.40 -29.82
CA THR A 228 12.22 14.78 -31.04
C THR A 228 11.77 13.33 -30.82
N MET A 229 12.19 12.69 -29.72
CA MET A 229 11.84 11.32 -29.41
C MET A 229 10.32 11.16 -29.29
N SER A 230 9.78 10.10 -29.91
CA SER A 230 8.33 9.82 -29.88
C SER A 230 7.84 9.57 -28.46
N ALA A 231 8.61 8.83 -27.66
CA ALA A 231 8.26 8.55 -26.28
C ALA A 231 8.25 9.82 -25.41
N MET A 232 9.18 10.75 -25.61
CA MET A 232 9.20 12.02 -24.88
C MET A 232 7.97 12.87 -25.21
N LYS A 233 7.60 12.98 -26.48
CA LYS A 233 6.37 13.69 -26.91
C LYS A 233 5.12 13.09 -26.30
N GLU A 234 5.00 11.74 -26.28
CA GLU A 234 3.87 11.06 -25.64
C GLU A 234 3.81 11.30 -24.13
N ILE A 235 4.96 11.47 -23.48
CA ILE A 235 5.08 11.81 -22.06
C ILE A 235 4.61 13.23 -21.81
N ASP A 236 5.09 14.20 -22.60
CA ASP A 236 4.70 15.60 -22.49
C ASP A 236 3.19 15.77 -22.68
N GLU A 237 2.59 15.10 -23.66
CA GLU A 237 1.14 15.08 -23.85
C GLU A 237 0.38 14.51 -22.63
N LEU A 238 0.92 13.47 -21.97
CA LEU A 238 0.34 12.90 -20.78
C LEU A 238 0.37 13.89 -19.60
N ILE A 239 1.51 14.56 -19.42
CA ILE A 239 1.71 15.56 -18.35
C ILE A 239 0.74 16.72 -18.56
N ASP A 240 0.63 17.24 -19.79
CA ASP A 240 -0.26 18.35 -20.10
C ASP A 240 -1.73 18.02 -19.86
N LYS A 241 -2.19 16.83 -20.25
CA LYS A 241 -3.54 16.37 -19.94
C LYS A 241 -3.82 16.29 -18.43
N THR A 242 -2.82 15.96 -17.64
CA THR A 242 -2.98 15.78 -16.18
C THR A 242 -2.98 17.11 -15.42
N LYS A 243 -2.42 18.19 -15.98
CA LYS A 243 -2.48 19.54 -15.39
C LYS A 243 -3.91 20.06 -15.22
N PHE A 244 -4.87 19.55 -15.99
CA PHE A 244 -6.29 19.93 -15.91
C PHE A 244 -7.06 19.19 -14.78
N TYR A 245 -6.44 18.26 -14.07
CA TYR A 245 -7.04 17.51 -12.96
C TYR A 245 -6.58 17.98 -11.57
N LYS A 246 -5.96 19.16 -11.49
CA LYS A 246 -5.57 19.79 -10.21
C LYS A 246 -6.65 20.72 -9.70
#